data_3cf59954da38fbd509da34ccd5d6650b
#
_entry.id   3cf59954da38fbd509da34ccd5d6650b
#
_cell.length_a   1.000
_cell.length_b   1.000
_cell.length_c   1.000
_cell.angle_alpha   90.00
_cell.angle_beta   90.00
_cell.angle_gamma   90.00
#
_symmetry.space_group_name_H-M   'P 1'
#
loop_
_entity.id
_entity.type
_entity.pdbx_description
1 polymer ?
#
loop_
_entity_poly.entity_id
_entity_poly.type
_entity_poly.pdbx_seq_one_letter_code
_entity_poly.pdbx_strand_id
1 'polypeptide(L)'
;MLSTFILSYAFPMALSNNDTLRRLRYSLNLRDPQLERIFSLSGRPLDRLTIDRYMKREGEDEWLECPDEVLSDFLDGLILLFRGPKPRTESAPKPERSKGLSNNDILKKLRIALELQEEDLIAVMERSGMKVSPSEINALFRKKDHRNYKPCGDQFLRNFLTGLEGYGSKNNRD
;
A
#
# COMPACT_ATOMS: atom_id res chain seq x y z
N MET A 1 2.94 -20.44 45.14
CA MET A 1 3.63 -20.23 43.85
C MET A 1 2.62 -19.63 42.88
N LEU A 2 2.63 -18.30 42.75
CA LEU A 2 1.74 -17.59 41.87
C LEU A 2 2.46 -17.43 40.54
N SER A 3 2.04 -18.21 39.53
CA SER A 3 2.52 -18.12 38.17
C SER A 3 1.87 -16.89 37.54
N THR A 4 2.62 -15.82 37.42
CA THR A 4 2.19 -14.60 36.75
C THR A 4 2.15 -14.84 35.25
N PHE A 5 1.00 -15.18 34.71
CA PHE A 5 0.73 -15.09 33.27
C PHE A 5 0.76 -13.62 32.89
N ILE A 6 1.91 -13.15 32.43
CA ILE A 6 2.01 -11.88 31.71
C ILE A 6 1.33 -12.13 30.37
N LEU A 7 0.05 -11.76 30.30
CA LEU A 7 -0.66 -11.62 29.02
C LEU A 7 0.02 -10.45 28.29
N SER A 8 0.98 -10.78 27.41
CA SER A 8 1.54 -9.83 26.47
C SER A 8 0.40 -9.40 25.54
N TYR A 9 -0.26 -8.30 25.91
CA TYR A 9 -1.05 -7.54 24.96
C TYR A 9 -0.07 -6.98 23.94
N ALA A 10 0.17 -7.75 22.88
CA ALA A 10 0.83 -7.23 21.70
C ALA A 10 -0.09 -6.13 21.15
N PHE A 11 0.17 -4.88 21.52
CA PHE A 11 -0.34 -3.75 20.77
C PHE A 11 -0.04 -4.00 19.31
N PRO A 12 -1.04 -3.90 18.41
CA PRO A 12 -0.75 -4.06 16.99
C PRO A 12 0.32 -3.02 16.63
N MET A 13 1.54 -3.49 16.36
CA MET A 13 2.64 -2.63 15.95
C MET A 13 2.18 -1.79 14.76
N ALA A 14 2.57 -0.51 14.74
CA ALA A 14 2.29 0.37 13.60
C ALA A 14 2.69 -0.32 12.29
N LEU A 15 1.89 -0.12 11.26
CA LEU A 15 2.18 -0.72 9.95
C LEU A 15 3.34 0.06 9.31
N SER A 16 4.52 -0.55 9.25
CA SER A 16 5.68 0.07 8.62
C SER A 16 5.57 0.09 7.08
N ASN A 17 6.33 0.98 6.45
CA ASN A 17 6.43 1.01 5.00
C ASN A 17 7.04 -0.29 4.44
N ASN A 18 7.99 -0.90 5.16
CA ASN A 18 8.55 -2.20 4.80
C ASN A 18 7.46 -3.29 4.83
N ASP A 19 6.60 -3.31 5.86
CA ASP A 19 5.50 -4.26 5.93
C ASP A 19 4.50 -4.05 4.79
N THR A 20 4.17 -2.81 4.50
CA THR A 20 3.28 -2.44 3.39
C THR A 20 3.84 -2.92 2.07
N LEU A 21 5.12 -2.67 1.80
CA LEU A 21 5.81 -3.07 0.57
C LEU A 21 5.84 -4.60 0.41
N ARG A 22 6.19 -5.34 1.48
CA ARG A 22 6.18 -6.81 1.47
C ARG A 22 4.79 -7.38 1.21
N ARG A 23 3.76 -6.83 1.87
CA ARG A 23 2.38 -7.27 1.68
C ARG A 23 1.90 -7.01 0.27
N LEU A 24 2.22 -5.87 -0.33
CA LEU A 24 1.89 -5.57 -1.72
C LEU A 24 2.58 -6.52 -2.68
N ARG A 25 3.88 -6.80 -2.50
CA ARG A 25 4.59 -7.80 -3.29
C ARG A 25 3.87 -9.15 -3.27
N TYR A 26 3.51 -9.62 -2.06
CA TYR A 26 2.83 -10.90 -1.88
C TYR A 26 1.42 -10.90 -2.47
N SER A 27 0.60 -9.92 -2.07
CA SER A 27 -0.82 -9.86 -2.46
C SER A 27 -1.02 -9.69 -3.97
N LEU A 28 -0.13 -8.96 -4.63
CA LEU A 28 -0.16 -8.74 -6.08
C LEU A 28 0.70 -9.73 -6.86
N ASN A 29 1.33 -10.69 -6.17
CA ASN A 29 2.23 -11.70 -6.78
C ASN A 29 3.32 -11.08 -7.67
N LEU A 30 3.95 -10.00 -7.17
CA LEU A 30 4.99 -9.28 -7.92
C LEU A 30 6.31 -10.04 -7.88
N ARG A 31 6.84 -10.35 -9.06
CA ARG A 31 8.16 -10.94 -9.23
C ARG A 31 9.25 -9.86 -9.21
N ASP A 32 10.47 -10.28 -8.97
CA ASP A 32 11.61 -9.37 -8.85
C ASP A 32 11.81 -8.43 -10.05
N PRO A 33 11.72 -8.89 -11.32
CA PRO A 33 11.84 -7.99 -12.46
C PRO A 33 10.72 -6.94 -12.50
N GLN A 34 9.53 -7.27 -11.98
CA GLN A 34 8.43 -6.32 -11.89
C GLN A 34 8.68 -5.26 -10.81
N LEU A 35 9.29 -5.64 -9.67
CA LEU A 35 9.68 -4.68 -8.63
C LEU A 35 10.70 -3.66 -9.16
N GLU A 36 11.75 -4.13 -9.84
CA GLU A 36 12.74 -3.26 -10.47
C GLU A 36 12.09 -2.32 -11.51
N ARG A 37 11.19 -2.88 -12.32
CA ARG A 37 10.44 -2.10 -13.32
C ARG A 37 9.55 -1.04 -12.69
N ILE A 38 8.85 -1.36 -11.58
CA ILE A 38 8.00 -0.41 -10.84
C ILE A 38 8.83 0.77 -10.37
N PHE A 39 9.95 0.55 -9.72
CA PHE A 39 10.83 1.62 -9.27
C PHE A 39 11.43 2.43 -10.43
N SER A 40 11.79 1.78 -11.52
CA SER A 40 12.27 2.45 -12.73
C SER A 40 11.21 3.36 -13.35
N LEU A 41 9.97 2.89 -13.45
CA LEU A 41 8.84 3.67 -14.01
C LEU A 41 8.54 4.92 -13.20
N SER A 42 8.71 4.88 -11.88
CA SER A 42 8.51 6.06 -11.02
C SER A 42 9.64 7.09 -11.10
N GLY A 43 10.71 6.79 -11.83
CA GLY A 43 11.90 7.64 -11.91
C GLY A 43 12.89 7.46 -10.77
N ARG A 44 12.75 6.39 -9.98
CA ARG A 44 13.68 5.98 -8.92
C ARG A 44 14.21 4.57 -9.21
N PRO A 45 15.10 4.39 -10.21
CA PRO A 45 15.67 3.07 -10.45
C PRO A 45 16.45 2.62 -9.21
N LEU A 46 16.13 1.44 -8.70
CA LEU A 46 16.82 0.78 -7.60
C LEU A 46 17.42 -0.53 -8.08
N ASP A 47 18.61 -0.85 -7.58
CA ASP A 47 19.21 -2.15 -7.80
C ASP A 47 18.50 -3.23 -6.97
N ARG A 48 18.65 -4.47 -7.39
CA ARG A 48 18.04 -5.63 -6.76
C ARG A 48 18.39 -5.75 -5.29
N LEU A 49 19.64 -5.51 -4.93
CA LEU A 49 20.11 -5.62 -3.56
C LEU A 49 19.40 -4.62 -2.64
N THR A 50 19.25 -3.39 -3.08
CA THR A 50 18.52 -2.35 -2.33
C THR A 50 17.05 -2.72 -2.15
N ILE A 51 16.40 -3.24 -3.19
CA ILE A 51 15.01 -3.71 -3.10
C ILE A 51 14.89 -4.86 -2.10
N ASP A 52 15.79 -5.84 -2.16
CA ASP A 52 15.79 -6.98 -1.24
C ASP A 52 15.99 -6.53 0.22
N ARG A 53 16.81 -5.50 0.48
CA ARG A 53 16.99 -4.92 1.82
C ARG A 53 15.71 -4.28 2.36
N TYR A 54 14.92 -3.62 1.53
CA TYR A 54 13.59 -3.11 1.91
C TYR A 54 12.57 -4.23 2.19
N MET A 55 12.76 -5.41 1.59
CA MET A 55 11.90 -6.58 1.79
C MET A 55 12.22 -7.37 3.05
N LYS A 56 13.36 -7.12 3.70
CA LYS A 56 13.74 -7.78 4.95
C LYS A 56 12.88 -7.31 6.12
N ARG A 57 12.77 -8.14 7.14
CA ARG A 57 12.09 -7.79 8.39
C ARG A 57 13.04 -6.99 9.28
N GLU A 58 12.50 -6.11 10.08
CA GLU A 58 13.26 -5.41 11.11
C GLU A 58 14.01 -6.42 11.99
N GLY A 59 15.32 -6.19 12.20
CA GLY A 59 16.21 -7.09 12.92
C GLY A 59 16.90 -8.16 12.07
N GLU A 60 16.56 -8.34 10.79
CA GLU A 60 17.32 -9.18 9.87
C GLU A 60 18.58 -8.43 9.38
N ASP A 61 19.67 -9.20 9.11
CA ASP A 61 20.90 -8.63 8.58
C ASP A 61 20.65 -7.83 7.30
N GLU A 62 21.31 -6.67 7.19
CA GLU A 62 21.17 -5.73 6.07
C GLU A 62 19.75 -5.16 5.87
N TRP A 63 18.86 -5.28 6.86
CA TRP A 63 17.58 -4.61 6.80
C TRP A 63 17.75 -3.10 6.59
N LEU A 64 16.92 -2.54 5.74
CA LEU A 64 16.91 -1.11 5.44
C LEU A 64 15.49 -0.57 5.64
N GLU A 65 15.35 0.49 6.45
CA GLU A 65 14.08 1.17 6.62
C GLU A 65 13.61 1.80 5.30
N CYS A 66 12.37 1.55 4.93
CA CYS A 66 11.76 2.10 3.72
C CYS A 66 11.16 3.49 4.03
N PRO A 67 11.75 4.59 3.52
CA PRO A 67 11.20 5.92 3.70
C PRO A 67 9.86 6.11 2.97
N ASP A 68 9.06 7.10 3.41
CA ASP A 68 7.78 7.45 2.79
C ASP A 68 7.90 7.74 1.29
N GLU A 69 8.98 8.42 0.88
CA GLU A 69 9.24 8.74 -0.52
C GLU A 69 9.46 7.48 -1.37
N VAL A 70 10.13 6.46 -0.80
CA VAL A 70 10.39 5.20 -1.51
C VAL A 70 9.09 4.41 -1.69
N LEU A 71 8.27 4.31 -0.64
CA LEU A 71 6.96 3.66 -0.77
C LEU A 71 6.03 4.46 -1.69
N SER A 72 6.05 5.79 -1.63
CA SER A 72 5.27 6.64 -2.52
C SER A 72 5.66 6.43 -3.99
N ASP A 73 6.98 6.42 -4.28
CA ASP A 73 7.50 6.18 -5.63
C ASP A 73 7.14 4.76 -6.12
N PHE A 74 7.20 3.75 -5.23
CA PHE A 74 6.72 2.41 -5.56
C PHE A 74 5.25 2.40 -5.98
N LEU A 75 4.39 3.06 -5.22
CA LEU A 75 2.96 3.14 -5.53
C LEU A 75 2.68 3.90 -6.84
N ASP A 76 3.45 4.95 -7.13
CA ASP A 76 3.35 5.68 -8.40
C ASP A 76 3.83 4.82 -9.58
N GLY A 77 4.91 4.08 -9.40
CA GLY A 77 5.39 3.09 -10.37
C GLY A 77 4.39 1.96 -10.61
N LEU A 78 3.69 1.53 -9.56
CA LEU A 78 2.64 0.52 -9.66
C LEU A 78 1.46 1.04 -10.51
N ILE A 79 1.06 2.29 -10.32
CA ILE A 79 0.05 2.94 -11.17
C ILE A 79 0.52 2.95 -12.63
N LEU A 80 1.77 3.34 -12.89
CA LEU A 80 2.32 3.37 -14.24
C LEU A 80 2.43 1.98 -14.87
N LEU A 81 2.74 0.95 -14.07
CA LEU A 81 2.81 -0.42 -14.55
C LEU A 81 1.45 -0.96 -15.00
N PHE A 82 0.40 -0.71 -14.22
CA PHE A 82 -0.93 -1.27 -14.48
C PHE A 82 -1.82 -0.38 -15.35
N ARG A 83 -1.65 0.94 -15.27
CA ARG A 83 -2.49 1.92 -15.97
C ARG A 83 -1.82 2.58 -17.17
N GLY A 84 -0.49 2.48 -17.25
CA GLY A 84 0.30 3.26 -18.18
C GLY A 84 0.41 4.75 -17.82
N PRO A 85 1.16 5.52 -18.61
CA PRO A 85 1.30 6.95 -18.39
C PRO A 85 -0.01 7.67 -18.64
N LYS A 86 -0.36 8.63 -17.76
CA LYS A 86 -1.50 9.53 -18.03
C LYS A 86 -1.25 10.29 -19.33
N PRO A 87 -2.27 10.51 -20.16
CA PRO A 87 -2.19 11.49 -21.23
C PRO A 87 -1.74 12.83 -20.63
N ARG A 88 -0.64 13.39 -21.13
CA ARG A 88 -0.16 14.70 -20.68
C ARG A 88 -1.17 15.76 -21.11
N THR A 89 -1.95 16.27 -20.17
CA THR A 89 -2.49 17.62 -20.28
C THR A 89 -1.39 18.57 -19.80
N GLU A 90 -0.97 19.47 -20.64
CA GLU A 90 0.20 20.37 -20.44
C GLU A 90 0.13 21.30 -19.22
N SER A 91 -0.90 21.21 -18.39
CA SER A 91 -1.14 22.10 -17.25
C SER A 91 -1.29 21.43 -15.89
N ALA A 92 -0.94 20.16 -15.75
CA ALA A 92 -0.99 19.53 -14.40
C ALA A 92 0.25 19.94 -13.62
N PRO A 93 0.13 20.70 -12.50
CA PRO A 93 1.25 20.95 -11.63
C PRO A 93 1.80 19.61 -11.13
N LYS A 94 3.12 19.49 -11.12
CA LYS A 94 3.81 18.34 -10.52
C LYS A 94 3.26 18.20 -9.11
N PRO A 95 2.74 17.02 -8.70
CA PRO A 95 2.18 16.88 -7.36
C PRO A 95 3.27 17.28 -6.36
N GLU A 96 2.96 18.29 -5.53
CA GLU A 96 3.81 18.64 -4.41
C GLU A 96 4.00 17.37 -3.58
N ARG A 97 5.26 16.98 -3.36
CA ARG A 97 5.59 15.88 -2.47
C ARG A 97 5.09 16.27 -1.09
N SER A 98 3.92 15.76 -0.72
CA SER A 98 3.35 15.98 0.61
C SER A 98 4.36 15.49 1.65
N LYS A 99 4.54 16.28 2.71
CA LYS A 99 5.34 15.86 3.88
C LYS A 99 4.64 14.68 4.55
N GLY A 100 5.17 13.48 4.33
CA GLY A 100 4.65 12.23 4.86
C GLY A 100 3.64 11.53 3.94
N LEU A 101 3.57 10.22 4.04
CA LEU A 101 2.67 9.34 3.29
C LEU A 101 1.62 8.77 4.26
N SER A 102 0.38 9.22 4.16
CA SER A 102 -0.70 8.69 5.00
C SER A 102 -1.26 7.37 4.46
N ASN A 103 -1.89 6.58 5.33
CA ASN A 103 -2.59 5.36 4.92
C ASN A 103 -3.72 5.66 3.90
N ASN A 104 -4.36 6.83 3.98
CA ASN A 104 -5.34 7.26 2.98
C ASN A 104 -4.70 7.48 1.60
N ASP A 105 -3.46 8.01 1.55
CA ASP A 105 -2.72 8.18 0.29
C ASP A 105 -2.35 6.83 -0.31
N ILE A 106 -1.89 5.90 0.53
CA ILE A 106 -1.58 4.52 0.11
C ILE A 106 -2.83 3.86 -0.48
N LEU A 107 -3.94 3.89 0.26
CA LEU A 107 -5.22 3.32 -0.17
C LEU A 107 -5.72 3.94 -1.49
N LYS A 108 -5.61 5.27 -1.61
CA LYS A 108 -6.00 6.00 -2.83
C LYS A 108 -5.15 5.59 -4.04
N LYS A 109 -3.83 5.51 -3.87
CA LYS A 109 -2.92 5.08 -4.95
C LYS A 109 -3.18 3.63 -5.37
N LEU A 110 -3.45 2.73 -4.42
CA LEU A 110 -3.83 1.34 -4.71
C LEU A 110 -5.17 1.24 -5.43
N ARG A 111 -6.17 2.01 -5.01
CA ARG A 111 -7.45 2.11 -5.72
C ARG A 111 -7.26 2.50 -7.18
N ILE A 112 -6.39 3.49 -7.45
CA ILE A 112 -6.08 3.96 -8.81
C ILE A 112 -5.34 2.86 -9.58
N ALA A 113 -4.28 2.29 -9.01
CA ALA A 113 -3.45 1.29 -9.68
C ALA A 113 -4.25 0.05 -10.09
N LEU A 114 -5.15 -0.41 -9.22
CA LEU A 114 -5.93 -1.63 -9.40
C LEU A 114 -7.34 -1.39 -9.98
N GLU A 115 -7.68 -0.14 -10.33
CA GLU A 115 -9.00 0.26 -10.89
C GLU A 115 -10.19 -0.13 -10.00
N LEU A 116 -10.00 -0.13 -8.66
CA LEU A 116 -11.02 -0.60 -7.74
C LEU A 116 -12.20 0.38 -7.68
N GLN A 117 -13.38 -0.14 -7.94
CA GLN A 117 -14.64 0.55 -7.68
C GLN A 117 -15.05 0.42 -6.21
N GLU A 118 -16.13 1.04 -5.80
CA GLU A 118 -16.60 0.98 -4.42
C GLU A 118 -16.92 -0.46 -4.00
N GLU A 119 -17.56 -1.20 -4.87
CA GLU A 119 -17.93 -2.60 -4.65
C GLU A 119 -16.70 -3.51 -4.50
N ASP A 120 -15.65 -3.25 -5.29
CA ASP A 120 -14.39 -3.99 -5.19
C ASP A 120 -13.71 -3.76 -3.84
N LEU A 121 -13.70 -2.50 -3.35
CA LEU A 121 -13.13 -2.16 -2.06
C LEU A 121 -13.87 -2.86 -0.92
N ILE A 122 -15.21 -2.91 -0.98
CA ILE A 122 -16.05 -3.63 -0.02
C ILE A 122 -15.73 -5.13 -0.08
N ALA A 123 -15.69 -5.72 -1.28
CA ALA A 123 -15.38 -7.13 -1.46
C ALA A 123 -13.97 -7.51 -0.97
N VAL A 124 -12.98 -6.65 -1.18
CA VAL A 124 -11.62 -6.83 -0.63
C VAL A 124 -11.64 -6.84 0.89
N MET A 125 -12.38 -5.92 1.52
CA MET A 125 -12.50 -5.88 2.98
C MET A 125 -13.23 -7.12 3.53
N GLU A 126 -14.30 -7.56 2.89
CA GLU A 126 -15.03 -8.78 3.27
C GLU A 126 -14.15 -10.04 3.21
N ARG A 127 -13.26 -10.15 2.22
CA ARG A 127 -12.29 -11.25 2.12
C ARG A 127 -11.32 -11.30 3.30
N SER A 128 -11.02 -10.16 3.90
CA SER A 128 -10.22 -10.08 5.13
C SER A 128 -11.04 -10.33 6.41
N GLY A 129 -12.36 -10.60 6.27
CA GLY A 129 -13.28 -10.78 7.39
C GLY A 129 -13.83 -9.48 7.97
N MET A 130 -13.55 -8.32 7.35
CA MET A 130 -14.03 -7.02 7.82
C MET A 130 -15.21 -6.53 6.99
N LYS A 131 -16.36 -6.34 7.64
CA LYS A 131 -17.52 -5.72 7.01
C LYS A 131 -17.41 -4.21 7.06
N VAL A 132 -17.60 -3.57 5.93
CA VAL A 132 -17.58 -2.10 5.79
C VAL A 132 -18.75 -1.63 4.94
N SER A 133 -19.29 -0.48 5.29
CA SER A 133 -20.37 0.16 4.51
C SER A 133 -19.81 1.05 3.40
N PRO A 134 -20.60 1.32 2.34
CA PRO A 134 -20.22 2.29 1.31
C PRO A 134 -19.86 3.67 1.89
N SER A 135 -20.57 4.13 2.90
CA SER A 135 -20.31 5.43 3.52
C SER A 135 -18.97 5.49 4.26
N GLU A 136 -18.57 4.38 4.90
CA GLU A 136 -17.25 4.27 5.55
C GLU A 136 -16.12 4.26 4.52
N ILE A 137 -16.27 3.49 3.43
CA ILE A 137 -15.33 3.49 2.32
C ILE A 137 -15.19 4.91 1.75
N ASN A 138 -16.31 5.55 1.41
CA ASN A 138 -16.28 6.90 0.81
C ASN A 138 -15.64 7.94 1.72
N ALA A 139 -15.78 7.83 3.05
CA ALA A 139 -15.18 8.74 4.01
C ALA A 139 -13.64 8.73 3.97
N LEU A 140 -13.01 7.60 3.61
CA LEU A 140 -11.55 7.46 3.50
C LEU A 140 -10.97 8.21 2.29
N PHE A 141 -11.77 8.45 1.25
CA PHE A 141 -11.33 9.09 0.00
C PHE A 141 -11.69 10.57 -0.09
N ARG A 142 -12.34 11.13 0.93
CA ARG A 142 -12.66 12.56 1.00
C ARG A 142 -11.40 13.38 1.23
N LYS A 143 -11.47 14.67 0.89
CA LYS A 143 -10.41 15.63 1.25
C LYS A 143 -10.29 15.73 2.77
N LYS A 144 -9.06 15.93 3.27
CA LYS A 144 -8.74 15.96 4.70
C LYS A 144 -9.51 17.04 5.47
N ASP A 145 -9.88 18.12 4.81
CA ASP A 145 -10.68 19.24 5.36
C ASP A 145 -12.20 19.01 5.29
N HIS A 146 -12.64 17.90 4.67
CA HIS A 146 -14.07 17.60 4.58
C HIS A 146 -14.60 17.08 5.92
N ARG A 147 -15.76 17.61 6.37
CA ARG A 147 -16.40 17.26 7.67
C ARG A 147 -16.58 15.75 7.92
N ASN A 148 -16.75 14.97 6.86
CA ASN A 148 -16.94 13.51 6.93
C ASN A 148 -15.69 12.74 6.47
N TYR A 149 -14.52 13.36 6.49
CA TYR A 149 -13.26 12.66 6.27
C TYR A 149 -12.97 11.71 7.43
N LYS A 150 -12.50 10.50 7.12
CA LYS A 150 -11.98 9.56 8.11
C LYS A 150 -10.52 9.24 7.81
N PRO A 151 -9.63 9.28 8.81
CA PRO A 151 -8.28 8.75 8.67
C PRO A 151 -8.33 7.23 8.56
N CYS A 152 -7.55 6.67 7.65
CA CYS A 152 -7.37 5.23 7.52
C CYS A 152 -6.42 4.73 8.62
N GLY A 153 -6.92 3.95 9.54
CA GLY A 153 -6.09 3.33 10.59
C GLY A 153 -5.25 2.18 10.03
N ASP A 154 -4.16 1.85 10.73
CA ASP A 154 -3.23 0.77 10.33
C ASP A 154 -3.92 -0.58 10.20
N GLN A 155 -4.85 -0.89 11.10
CA GLN A 155 -5.58 -2.15 11.05
C GLN A 155 -6.48 -2.23 9.81
N PHE A 156 -7.10 -1.11 9.41
CA PHE A 156 -7.89 -1.05 8.19
C PHE A 156 -7.01 -1.33 6.97
N LEU A 157 -5.86 -0.66 6.87
CA LEU A 157 -4.93 -0.86 5.76
C LEU A 157 -4.37 -2.30 5.74
N ARG A 158 -4.05 -2.89 6.90
CA ARG A 158 -3.64 -4.31 6.99
C ARG A 158 -4.70 -5.25 6.44
N ASN A 159 -5.94 -5.06 6.85
CA ASN A 159 -7.05 -5.88 6.39
C ASN A 159 -7.26 -5.73 4.89
N PHE A 160 -7.17 -4.50 4.39
CA PHE A 160 -7.24 -4.23 2.96
C PHE A 160 -6.14 -4.95 2.17
N LEU A 161 -4.89 -4.85 2.61
CA LEU A 161 -3.75 -5.55 1.99
C LEU A 161 -3.90 -7.07 2.04
N THR A 162 -4.44 -7.62 3.13
CA THR A 162 -4.75 -9.05 3.24
C THR A 162 -5.86 -9.45 2.28
N GLY A 163 -6.92 -8.65 2.17
CA GLY A 163 -8.02 -8.93 1.24
C GLY A 163 -7.64 -8.85 -0.23
N LEU A 164 -6.54 -8.14 -0.55
CA LEU A 164 -5.97 -8.10 -1.91
C LEU A 164 -5.27 -9.41 -2.32
N GLU A 165 -5.00 -10.34 -1.40
CA GLU A 165 -4.34 -11.60 -1.74
C GLU A 165 -5.07 -12.33 -2.88
N GLY A 166 -4.34 -12.61 -3.95
CA GLY A 166 -4.87 -13.21 -5.16
C GLY A 166 -5.65 -12.27 -6.08
N TYR A 167 -5.80 -10.98 -5.73
CA TYR A 167 -6.43 -10.01 -6.63
C TYR A 167 -5.55 -9.73 -7.87
N GLY A 168 -4.23 -9.73 -7.68
CA GLY A 168 -3.25 -9.52 -8.76
C GLY A 168 -3.24 -10.62 -9.81
N SER A 169 -3.72 -11.82 -9.49
CA SER A 169 -3.77 -12.94 -10.44
C SER A 169 -4.77 -12.71 -11.59
N LYS A 170 -5.73 -11.80 -11.42
CA LYS A 170 -6.69 -11.45 -12.47
C LYS A 170 -6.14 -10.43 -13.47
N ASN A 171 -5.19 -9.60 -13.05
CA ASN A 171 -4.62 -8.52 -13.87
C ASN A 171 -3.22 -8.86 -14.42
N ASN A 172 -2.63 -9.98 -14.01
CA ASN A 172 -1.30 -10.43 -14.44
C ASN A 172 -1.41 -11.44 -15.61
N ARG A 173 -2.35 -11.24 -16.53
CA ARG A 173 -2.37 -11.95 -17.81
C ARG A 173 -1.50 -11.16 -18.76
N ASP A 174 -0.28 -11.72 -18.94
CA ASP A 174 0.84 -11.40 -19.83
C ASP A 174 1.92 -10.50 -19.29
#